data_d10e499092a0ee1da67d1a7f93ba9b65
#
_entry.id   d10e499092a0ee1da67d1a7f93ba9b65
#
_cell.length_a   1.000
_cell.length_b   1.000
_cell.length_c   1.000
_cell.angle_alpha   90.00
_cell.angle_beta   90.00
_cell.angle_gamma   90.00
#
_symmetry.space_group_name_H-M   'P 1'
#
loop_
_entity.id
_entity.type
_entity.pdbx_description
1 polymer ?
#
loop_
_entity_poly.entity_id
_entity_poly.type
_entity_poly.pdbx_seq_one_letter_code
_entity_poly.pdbx_strand_id
1 'polypeptide(L)'
;MKDTIRQILVVLSVLATIIFNFLAVSLPLNGLDTGEISDRFKVYFVPAGYVFSIWSLIYIGLIAYAIFQALPSQRENPRLRKTGYLVAASGLANITWLFLWHYEQFPLTLVAMLTLLGLLIAIYLRLDRANTSVSRAETWAVRVPFSIYLGWITVATIANVTDVLYYLNWNGFGIAPEIWMMIVLTAVLLIAALVSFRQRDVAYILVILWALAGIALKFASVPAVAIPTWITFGLVALILVAAFFLPRSKQKLAPAQ
;
A
#
# COMPACT_ATOMS: atom_id res chain seq x y z
N MET A 1 -5.71 -4.92 -31.48
CA MET A 1 -4.70 -3.85 -31.29
C MET A 1 -4.75 -3.19 -29.91
N LYS A 2 -5.85 -2.57 -29.47
CA LYS A 2 -5.91 -1.84 -28.18
C LYS A 2 -5.51 -2.70 -26.95
N ASP A 3 -5.95 -3.95 -26.89
CA ASP A 3 -5.62 -4.84 -25.76
C ASP A 3 -4.16 -5.28 -25.72
N THR A 4 -3.54 -5.47 -26.88
CA THR A 4 -2.11 -5.79 -26.98
C THR A 4 -1.26 -4.60 -26.52
N ILE A 5 -1.63 -3.37 -26.93
CA ILE A 5 -0.96 -2.14 -26.48
C ILE A 5 -1.06 -2.02 -24.96
N ARG A 6 -2.26 -2.24 -24.38
CA ARG A 6 -2.44 -2.26 -22.93
C ARG A 6 -1.51 -3.26 -22.25
N GLN A 7 -1.45 -4.52 -22.73
CA GLN A 7 -0.58 -5.55 -22.16
C GLN A 7 0.90 -5.14 -22.19
N ILE A 8 1.36 -4.57 -23.31
CA ILE A 8 2.74 -4.08 -23.46
C ILE A 8 3.01 -2.92 -22.48
N LEU A 9 2.13 -1.92 -22.41
CA LEU A 9 2.29 -0.78 -21.52
C LEU A 9 2.36 -1.22 -20.04
N VAL A 10 1.55 -2.19 -19.64
CA VAL A 10 1.59 -2.75 -18.29
C VAL A 10 2.94 -3.42 -18.03
N VAL A 11 3.43 -4.27 -18.95
CA VAL A 11 4.73 -4.94 -18.77
C VAL A 11 5.85 -3.91 -18.67
N LEU A 12 5.88 -2.94 -19.57
CA LEU A 12 6.91 -1.89 -19.55
C LEU A 12 6.86 -1.05 -18.28
N SER A 13 5.66 -0.69 -17.81
CA SER A 13 5.50 0.06 -16.57
C SER A 13 5.96 -0.73 -15.33
N VAL A 14 5.60 -2.02 -15.23
CA VAL A 14 6.04 -2.88 -14.13
C VAL A 14 7.56 -3.04 -14.15
N LEU A 15 8.15 -3.32 -15.31
CA LEU A 15 9.60 -3.44 -15.45
C LEU A 15 10.31 -2.13 -15.06
N ALA A 16 9.83 -1.00 -15.55
CA ALA A 16 10.38 0.31 -15.20
C ALA A 16 10.29 0.55 -13.69
N THR A 17 9.13 0.29 -13.07
CA THR A 17 8.96 0.44 -11.62
C THR A 17 10.00 -0.37 -10.85
N ILE A 18 10.18 -1.65 -11.19
CA ILE A 18 11.12 -2.53 -10.49
C ILE A 18 12.56 -2.06 -10.73
N ILE A 19 12.93 -1.75 -11.98
CA ILE A 19 14.28 -1.30 -12.33
C ILE A 19 14.63 -0.02 -11.59
N PHE A 20 13.78 1.01 -11.62
CA PHE A 20 14.07 2.28 -10.95
C PHE A 20 14.16 2.14 -9.42
N ASN A 21 13.28 1.33 -8.80
CA ASN A 21 13.36 1.07 -7.37
C ASN A 21 14.63 0.26 -7.01
N PHE A 22 15.02 -0.73 -7.83
CA PHE A 22 16.26 -1.47 -7.63
C PHE A 22 17.49 -0.55 -7.77
N LEU A 23 17.52 0.31 -8.78
CA LEU A 23 18.62 1.27 -8.98
C LEU A 23 18.70 2.27 -7.82
N ALA A 24 17.58 2.72 -7.27
CA ALA A 24 17.57 3.65 -6.14
C ALA A 24 18.20 3.07 -4.87
N VAL A 25 18.14 1.74 -4.69
CA VAL A 25 18.78 1.05 -3.56
C VAL A 25 20.24 0.67 -3.88
N SER A 26 20.49 0.17 -5.12
CA SER A 26 21.82 -0.35 -5.51
C SER A 26 22.82 0.76 -5.86
N LEU A 27 22.32 1.86 -6.41
CA LEU A 27 23.08 3.06 -6.75
C LEU A 27 22.39 4.22 -6.04
N PRO A 28 22.61 4.38 -4.71
CA PRO A 28 21.78 5.26 -3.90
C PRO A 28 21.64 6.64 -4.55
N LEU A 29 20.42 6.91 -5.06
CA LEU A 29 20.12 8.18 -5.69
C LEU A 29 20.32 9.30 -4.66
N ASN A 30 21.09 10.32 -5.03
CA ASN A 30 21.44 11.40 -4.12
C ASN A 30 22.17 10.94 -2.82
N GLY A 31 22.81 9.78 -2.85
CA GLY A 31 23.72 9.30 -1.79
C GLY A 31 23.07 8.57 -0.62
N LEU A 32 21.74 8.42 -0.59
CA LEU A 32 21.02 7.75 0.49
C LEU A 32 20.00 6.74 -0.06
N ASP A 33 19.69 5.69 0.69
CA ASP A 33 18.56 4.83 0.38
C ASP A 33 17.24 5.37 0.93
N THR A 34 16.12 4.79 0.49
CA THR A 34 14.77 5.22 0.88
C THR A 34 14.53 5.15 2.38
N GLY A 35 15.10 4.15 3.06
CA GLY A 35 14.97 3.95 4.50
C GLY A 35 15.81 4.94 5.29
N GLU A 36 17.05 5.19 4.86
CA GLU A 36 17.94 6.19 5.46
C GLU A 36 17.33 7.60 5.42
N ILE A 37 16.71 7.97 4.29
CA ILE A 37 15.97 9.24 4.20
C ILE A 37 14.82 9.27 5.21
N SER A 38 14.05 8.18 5.32
CA SER A 38 12.93 8.06 6.26
C SER A 38 13.37 8.17 7.72
N ASP A 39 14.53 7.63 8.08
CA ASP A 39 15.06 7.66 9.45
C ASP A 39 15.54 9.05 9.90
N ARG A 40 15.64 10.01 8.97
CA ARG A 40 15.95 11.43 9.29
C ARG A 40 14.78 12.15 9.96
N PHE A 41 13.55 11.66 9.77
CA PHE A 41 12.34 12.25 10.36
C PHE A 41 12.09 11.68 11.76
N LYS A 42 11.98 12.57 12.75
CA LYS A 42 11.70 12.19 14.16
C LYS A 42 10.19 12.07 14.38
N VAL A 43 9.57 11.14 13.71
CA VAL A 43 8.13 10.84 13.77
C VAL A 43 7.88 9.43 14.29
N TYR A 44 6.74 9.21 14.96
CA TYR A 44 6.45 7.91 15.56
C TYR A 44 5.82 6.91 14.58
N PHE A 45 5.11 7.37 13.55
CA PHE A 45 4.48 6.46 12.59
C PHE A 45 5.44 6.11 11.44
N VAL A 46 6.60 5.58 11.76
CA VAL A 46 7.63 5.09 10.82
C VAL A 46 8.12 3.72 11.29
N PRO A 47 7.93 2.66 10.48
CA PRO A 47 8.38 1.33 10.86
C PRO A 47 9.91 1.20 10.82
N ALA A 48 10.45 0.16 11.47
CA ALA A 48 11.86 -0.17 11.43
C ALA A 48 12.30 -0.50 9.99
N GLY A 49 13.58 -0.23 9.66
CA GLY A 49 14.12 -0.37 8.30
C GLY A 49 13.88 -1.75 7.67
N TYR A 50 13.96 -2.85 8.44
CA TYR A 50 13.71 -4.20 7.90
C TYR A 50 12.29 -4.39 7.34
N VAL A 51 11.31 -3.59 7.78
CA VAL A 51 9.91 -3.67 7.32
C VAL A 51 9.79 -3.30 5.84
N PHE A 52 10.71 -2.47 5.33
CA PHE A 52 10.77 -2.10 3.92
C PHE A 52 11.08 -3.30 3.00
N SER A 53 11.51 -4.45 3.54
CA SER A 53 11.64 -5.71 2.78
C SER A 53 10.33 -6.16 2.12
N ILE A 54 9.18 -5.63 2.57
CA ILE A 54 7.87 -5.83 1.93
C ILE A 54 7.88 -5.46 0.43
N TRP A 55 8.74 -4.54 0.01
CA TRP A 55 8.90 -4.19 -1.40
C TRP A 55 9.31 -5.39 -2.26
N SER A 56 10.14 -6.30 -1.73
CA SER A 56 10.50 -7.54 -2.44
C SER A 56 9.27 -8.39 -2.75
N LEU A 57 8.36 -8.51 -1.79
CA LEU A 57 7.11 -9.24 -1.97
C LEU A 57 6.17 -8.55 -2.97
N ILE A 58 6.10 -7.20 -2.93
CA ILE A 58 5.36 -6.41 -3.90
C ILE A 58 5.91 -6.60 -5.31
N TYR A 59 7.24 -6.57 -5.49
CA TYR A 59 7.85 -6.76 -6.82
C TYR A 59 7.62 -8.17 -7.37
N ILE A 60 7.74 -9.20 -6.55
CA ILE A 60 7.39 -10.58 -6.94
C ILE A 60 5.92 -10.63 -7.40
N GLY A 61 5.02 -10.01 -6.65
CA GLY A 61 3.61 -9.91 -7.01
C GLY A 61 3.36 -9.16 -8.32
N LEU A 62 4.05 -8.04 -8.55
CA LEU A 62 3.95 -7.27 -9.79
C LEU A 62 4.49 -8.04 -11.00
N ILE A 63 5.58 -8.81 -10.83
CA ILE A 63 6.10 -9.72 -11.88
C ILE A 63 5.06 -10.78 -12.20
N ALA A 64 4.51 -11.45 -11.19
CA ALA A 64 3.46 -12.46 -11.38
C ALA A 64 2.25 -11.88 -12.10
N TYR A 65 1.83 -10.66 -11.76
CA TYR A 65 0.77 -9.93 -12.45
C TYR A 65 1.13 -9.63 -13.90
N ALA A 66 2.34 -9.10 -14.17
CA ALA A 66 2.79 -8.75 -15.51
C ALA A 66 2.81 -9.98 -16.43
N ILE A 67 3.30 -11.13 -15.93
CA ILE A 67 3.28 -12.40 -16.67
C ILE A 67 1.84 -12.85 -16.92
N PHE A 68 1.02 -12.91 -15.89
CA PHE A 68 -0.37 -13.39 -15.99
C PHE A 68 -1.17 -12.56 -16.98
N GLN A 69 -1.14 -11.23 -16.88
CA GLN A 69 -1.91 -10.36 -17.75
C GLN A 69 -1.42 -10.36 -19.22
N ALA A 70 -0.13 -10.71 -19.44
CA ALA A 70 0.46 -10.80 -20.78
C ALA A 70 0.05 -12.07 -21.53
N LEU A 71 -0.48 -13.09 -20.88
CA LEU A 71 -0.94 -14.32 -21.51
C LEU A 71 -1.99 -14.03 -22.59
N PRO A 72 -1.94 -14.71 -23.77
CA PRO A 72 -2.95 -14.57 -24.81
C PRO A 72 -4.38 -14.80 -24.32
N SER A 73 -4.57 -15.76 -23.41
CA SER A 73 -5.86 -16.08 -22.79
C SER A 73 -6.42 -14.96 -21.90
N GLN A 74 -5.57 -14.05 -21.43
CA GLN A 74 -5.96 -12.91 -20.57
C GLN A 74 -6.15 -11.61 -21.33
N ARG A 75 -5.90 -11.61 -22.65
CA ARG A 75 -6.01 -10.40 -23.49
C ARG A 75 -7.37 -9.74 -23.38
N GLU A 76 -8.44 -10.53 -23.37
CA GLU A 76 -9.81 -10.04 -23.35
C GLU A 76 -10.46 -10.08 -21.97
N ASN A 77 -9.71 -10.46 -20.92
CA ASN A 77 -10.21 -10.49 -19.56
C ASN A 77 -10.78 -9.13 -19.16
N PRO A 78 -12.10 -9.03 -18.85
CA PRO A 78 -12.76 -7.74 -18.62
C PRO A 78 -12.23 -6.99 -17.38
N ARG A 79 -11.75 -7.72 -16.37
CA ARG A 79 -11.15 -7.11 -15.17
C ARG A 79 -9.80 -6.48 -15.49
N LEU A 80 -8.95 -7.17 -16.27
CA LEU A 80 -7.66 -6.66 -16.71
C LEU A 80 -7.80 -5.51 -17.70
N ARG A 81 -8.85 -5.51 -18.54
CA ARG A 81 -9.20 -4.37 -19.38
C ARG A 81 -9.54 -3.12 -18.57
N LYS A 82 -10.27 -3.28 -17.43
CA LYS A 82 -10.66 -2.16 -16.56
C LYS A 82 -9.52 -1.61 -15.72
N THR A 83 -8.47 -2.41 -15.45
CA THR A 83 -7.39 -2.05 -14.51
C THR A 83 -6.04 -1.79 -15.18
N GLY A 84 -5.77 -2.32 -16.38
CA GLY A 84 -4.44 -2.30 -16.96
C GLY A 84 -3.83 -0.90 -17.11
N TYR A 85 -4.56 0.08 -17.62
CA TYR A 85 -4.05 1.45 -17.73
C TYR A 85 -3.85 2.12 -16.37
N LEU A 86 -4.66 1.77 -15.36
CA LEU A 86 -4.45 2.26 -13.99
C LEU A 86 -3.16 1.68 -13.39
N VAL A 87 -2.85 0.41 -13.69
CA VAL A 87 -1.58 -0.21 -13.26
C VAL A 87 -0.40 0.49 -13.93
N ALA A 88 -0.48 0.77 -15.23
CA ALA A 88 0.57 1.53 -15.91
C ALA A 88 0.76 2.93 -15.28
N ALA A 89 -0.34 3.63 -14.97
CA ALA A 89 -0.29 4.93 -14.32
C ALA A 89 0.25 4.83 -12.87
N SER A 90 -0.08 3.76 -12.12
CA SER A 90 0.45 3.56 -10.76
C SER A 90 1.96 3.34 -10.75
N GLY A 91 2.51 2.66 -11.76
CA GLY A 91 3.97 2.53 -11.93
C GLY A 91 4.64 3.89 -12.14
N LEU A 92 4.06 4.75 -12.98
CA LEU A 92 4.57 6.10 -13.19
C LEU A 92 4.50 6.94 -11.89
N ALA A 93 3.38 6.89 -11.16
CA ALA A 93 3.25 7.59 -9.89
C ALA A 93 4.26 7.09 -8.85
N ASN A 94 4.53 5.79 -8.78
CA ASN A 94 5.55 5.20 -7.90
C ASN A 94 6.96 5.72 -8.26
N ILE A 95 7.34 5.69 -9.52
CA ILE A 95 8.64 6.18 -9.99
C ILE A 95 8.76 7.70 -9.70
N THR A 96 7.71 8.48 -9.94
CA THR A 96 7.69 9.91 -9.63
C THR A 96 7.90 10.15 -8.14
N TRP A 97 7.18 9.40 -7.27
CA TRP A 97 7.38 9.48 -5.82
C TRP A 97 8.82 9.16 -5.43
N LEU A 98 9.41 8.11 -6.00
CA LEU A 98 10.77 7.67 -5.71
C LEU A 98 11.80 8.79 -6.00
N PHE A 99 11.73 9.43 -7.17
CA PHE A 99 12.62 10.54 -7.51
C PHE A 99 12.41 11.74 -6.58
N LEU A 100 11.16 12.14 -6.36
CA LEU A 100 10.85 13.26 -5.47
C LEU A 100 11.35 13.01 -4.04
N TRP A 101 11.28 11.76 -3.55
CA TRP A 101 11.77 11.35 -2.24
C TRP A 101 13.29 11.47 -2.14
N HIS A 102 14.01 10.90 -3.08
CA HIS A 102 15.48 10.92 -3.10
C HIS A 102 16.06 12.31 -3.36
N TYR A 103 15.36 13.16 -4.11
CA TYR A 103 15.76 14.56 -4.32
C TYR A 103 15.12 15.52 -3.31
N GLU A 104 14.61 14.99 -2.19
CA GLU A 104 14.14 15.76 -1.03
C GLU A 104 13.01 16.77 -1.33
N GLN A 105 12.23 16.53 -2.38
CA GLN A 105 11.05 17.34 -2.72
C GLN A 105 9.82 16.88 -1.89
N PHE A 106 9.98 16.82 -0.56
CA PHE A 106 9.03 16.15 0.34
C PHE A 106 7.58 16.63 0.19
N PRO A 107 7.23 17.92 0.07
CA PRO A 107 5.84 18.30 -0.14
C PRO A 107 5.23 17.72 -1.44
N LEU A 108 6.04 17.57 -2.51
CA LEU A 108 5.61 17.00 -3.77
C LEU A 108 5.48 15.47 -3.69
N THR A 109 6.25 14.81 -2.81
CA THR A 109 6.09 13.37 -2.58
C THR A 109 4.68 13.02 -2.14
N LEU A 110 4.04 13.89 -1.34
CA LEU A 110 2.68 13.66 -0.88
C LEU A 110 1.67 13.65 -2.03
N VAL A 111 1.85 14.53 -3.03
CA VAL A 111 0.99 14.55 -4.23
C VAL A 111 1.14 13.25 -5.02
N ALA A 112 2.39 12.80 -5.24
CA ALA A 112 2.67 11.55 -5.95
C ALA A 112 2.14 10.33 -5.16
N MET A 113 2.31 10.30 -3.83
CA MET A 113 1.84 9.24 -2.95
C MET A 113 0.30 9.15 -2.94
N LEU A 114 -0.40 10.28 -2.82
CA LEU A 114 -1.87 10.32 -2.86
C LEU A 114 -2.40 9.90 -4.24
N THR A 115 -1.69 10.26 -5.32
CA THR A 115 -2.02 9.79 -6.67
C THR A 115 -1.86 8.28 -6.77
N LEU A 116 -0.75 7.72 -6.29
CA LEU A 116 -0.50 6.29 -6.26
C LEU A 116 -1.57 5.55 -5.43
N LEU A 117 -1.87 6.05 -4.23
CA LEU A 117 -2.92 5.50 -3.36
C LEU A 117 -4.27 5.48 -4.07
N GLY A 118 -4.68 6.60 -4.68
CA GLY A 118 -5.95 6.70 -5.41
C GLY A 118 -6.05 5.73 -6.58
N LEU A 119 -4.95 5.57 -7.34
CA LEU A 119 -4.88 4.59 -8.45
C LEU A 119 -4.99 3.15 -7.93
N LEU A 120 -4.30 2.81 -6.83
CA LEU A 120 -4.38 1.47 -6.24
C LEU A 120 -5.76 1.18 -5.64
N ILE A 121 -6.41 2.15 -5.00
CA ILE A 121 -7.80 2.03 -4.55
C ILE A 121 -8.72 1.78 -5.75
N ALA A 122 -8.56 2.53 -6.85
CA ALA A 122 -9.36 2.35 -8.05
C ALA A 122 -9.16 0.95 -8.68
N ILE A 123 -7.92 0.44 -8.73
CA ILE A 123 -7.61 -0.93 -9.17
C ILE A 123 -8.32 -1.93 -8.26
N TYR A 124 -8.14 -1.80 -6.95
CA TYR A 124 -8.68 -2.70 -5.95
C TYR A 124 -10.21 -2.80 -6.02
N LEU A 125 -10.90 -1.67 -6.13
CA LEU A 125 -12.36 -1.63 -6.26
C LEU A 125 -12.84 -2.23 -7.59
N ARG A 126 -12.11 -2.00 -8.70
CA ARG A 126 -12.46 -2.56 -10.01
C ARG A 126 -12.21 -4.08 -10.15
N LEU A 127 -11.34 -4.63 -9.31
CA LEU A 127 -11.16 -6.09 -9.22
C LEU A 127 -12.35 -6.79 -8.56
N ASP A 128 -13.25 -6.03 -7.92
CA ASP A 128 -14.55 -6.47 -7.35
C ASP A 128 -14.46 -7.78 -6.58
N ARG A 129 -13.55 -7.80 -5.62
CA ARG A 129 -13.18 -9.00 -4.87
C ARG A 129 -14.34 -9.61 -4.10
N ALA A 130 -15.26 -8.78 -3.63
CA ALA A 130 -16.38 -9.21 -2.80
C ALA A 130 -17.45 -9.98 -3.59
N ASN A 131 -17.66 -9.64 -4.87
CA ASN A 131 -18.81 -10.10 -5.65
C ASN A 131 -18.43 -11.02 -6.81
N THR A 132 -17.16 -11.18 -7.15
CA THR A 132 -16.72 -12.02 -8.27
C THR A 132 -15.84 -13.18 -7.80
N SER A 133 -16.15 -14.40 -8.27
CA SER A 133 -15.23 -15.53 -8.18
C SER A 133 -14.22 -15.49 -9.31
N VAL A 134 -12.99 -15.89 -9.04
CA VAL A 134 -11.91 -15.95 -10.03
C VAL A 134 -11.12 -17.25 -9.84
N SER A 135 -10.30 -17.61 -10.83
CA SER A 135 -9.40 -18.76 -10.74
C SER A 135 -8.36 -18.56 -9.61
N ARG A 136 -7.77 -19.66 -9.14
CA ARG A 136 -6.64 -19.60 -8.21
C ARG A 136 -5.47 -18.82 -8.80
N ALA A 137 -5.19 -19.01 -10.08
CA ALA A 137 -4.13 -18.27 -10.78
C ALA A 137 -4.39 -16.75 -10.74
N GLU A 138 -5.60 -16.28 -11.04
CA GLU A 138 -5.96 -14.87 -10.97
C GLU A 138 -5.94 -14.35 -9.52
N THR A 139 -6.31 -15.18 -8.54
CA THR A 139 -6.22 -14.79 -7.12
C THR A 139 -4.78 -14.47 -6.74
N TRP A 140 -3.84 -15.37 -7.04
CA TRP A 140 -2.45 -15.22 -6.64
C TRP A 140 -1.63 -14.26 -7.53
N ALA A 141 -1.97 -14.17 -8.82
CA ALA A 141 -1.26 -13.28 -9.74
C ALA A 141 -1.85 -11.88 -9.86
N VAL A 142 -3.08 -11.63 -9.37
CA VAL A 142 -3.74 -10.32 -9.49
C VAL A 142 -4.21 -9.82 -8.13
N ARG A 143 -5.13 -10.55 -7.47
CA ARG A 143 -5.79 -10.03 -6.26
C ARG A 143 -4.85 -9.88 -5.08
N VAL A 144 -4.04 -10.89 -4.78
CA VAL A 144 -3.09 -10.87 -3.67
C VAL A 144 -2.01 -9.79 -3.87
N PRO A 145 -1.35 -9.68 -5.03
CA PRO A 145 -0.37 -8.61 -5.27
C PRO A 145 -0.92 -7.21 -5.03
N PHE A 146 -2.10 -6.88 -5.59
CA PHE A 146 -2.68 -5.55 -5.39
C PHE A 146 -3.21 -5.33 -3.98
N SER A 147 -3.61 -6.37 -3.24
CA SER A 147 -3.93 -6.26 -1.82
C SER A 147 -2.72 -5.92 -0.98
N ILE A 148 -1.59 -6.61 -1.20
CA ILE A 148 -0.32 -6.34 -0.51
C ILE A 148 0.17 -4.94 -0.86
N TYR A 149 0.17 -4.58 -2.13
CA TYR A 149 0.63 -3.28 -2.58
C TYR A 149 -0.22 -2.14 -2.01
N LEU A 150 -1.55 -2.24 -2.08
CA LEU A 150 -2.45 -1.24 -1.49
C LEU A 150 -2.26 -1.16 0.03
N GLY A 151 -2.14 -2.29 0.73
CA GLY A 151 -1.87 -2.33 2.17
C GLY A 151 -0.61 -1.55 2.54
N TRP A 152 0.48 -1.78 1.79
CA TRP A 152 1.74 -1.07 2.01
C TRP A 152 1.63 0.42 1.70
N ILE A 153 1.02 0.80 0.57
CA ILE A 153 0.85 2.22 0.22
C ILE A 153 -0.09 2.95 1.18
N THR A 154 -1.04 2.26 1.80
CA THR A 154 -1.85 2.86 2.89
C THR A 154 -0.97 3.25 4.08
N VAL A 155 -0.09 2.36 4.54
CA VAL A 155 0.88 2.65 5.62
C VAL A 155 1.85 3.75 5.20
N ALA A 156 2.45 3.61 4.00
CA ALA A 156 3.41 4.55 3.47
C ALA A 156 2.82 5.97 3.29
N THR A 157 1.54 6.06 2.92
CA THR A 157 0.87 7.37 2.82
C THR A 157 0.77 8.05 4.17
N ILE A 158 0.40 7.33 5.22
CA ILE A 158 0.33 7.89 6.58
C ILE A 158 1.73 8.33 7.03
N ALA A 159 2.75 7.49 6.83
CA ALA A 159 4.13 7.84 7.14
C ALA A 159 4.58 9.09 6.36
N ASN A 160 4.34 9.14 5.04
CA ASN A 160 4.73 10.29 4.22
C ASN A 160 4.02 11.58 4.64
N VAL A 161 2.75 11.53 5.08
CA VAL A 161 2.07 12.68 5.66
C VAL A 161 2.79 13.16 6.93
N THR A 162 3.15 12.26 7.84
CA THR A 162 3.84 12.64 9.09
C THR A 162 5.24 13.19 8.83
N ASP A 163 5.97 12.63 7.84
CA ASP A 163 7.29 13.10 7.42
C ASP A 163 7.21 14.52 6.83
N VAL A 164 6.22 14.77 5.95
CA VAL A 164 6.03 16.10 5.35
C VAL A 164 5.62 17.14 6.40
N LEU A 165 4.74 16.79 7.33
CA LEU A 165 4.36 17.69 8.42
C LEU A 165 5.56 18.02 9.31
N TYR A 166 6.41 17.03 9.62
CA TYR A 166 7.66 17.26 10.35
C TYR A 166 8.61 18.18 9.56
N TYR A 167 8.81 17.91 8.27
CA TYR A 167 9.64 18.74 7.39
C TYR A 167 9.19 20.20 7.33
N LEU A 168 7.88 20.44 7.32
CA LEU A 168 7.28 21.78 7.32
C LEU A 168 7.26 22.44 8.70
N ASN A 169 7.88 21.83 9.72
CA ASN A 169 7.90 22.31 11.10
C ASN A 169 6.49 22.56 11.66
N TRP A 170 5.52 21.72 11.30
CA TRP A 170 4.18 21.82 11.83
C TRP A 170 4.16 21.58 13.35
N ASN A 171 3.60 22.52 14.10
CA ASN A 171 3.61 22.49 15.56
C ASN A 171 2.59 21.54 16.20
N GLY A 172 1.87 20.73 15.39
CA GLY A 172 0.87 19.78 15.90
C GLY A 172 -0.31 20.41 16.62
N PHE A 173 -0.60 21.70 16.41
CA PHE A 173 -1.56 22.49 17.19
C PHE A 173 -1.24 22.49 18.71
N GLY A 174 0.02 22.30 19.09
CA GLY A 174 0.44 22.17 20.50
C GLY A 174 0.09 20.82 21.15
N ILE A 175 -0.42 19.86 20.40
CA ILE A 175 -0.73 18.50 20.86
C ILE A 175 0.55 17.67 20.85
N ALA A 176 0.77 16.89 21.93
CA ALA A 176 1.96 16.03 22.05
C ALA A 176 2.02 14.98 20.92
N PRO A 177 3.23 14.66 20.40
CA PRO A 177 3.40 13.69 19.32
C PRO A 177 2.83 12.29 19.64
N GLU A 178 2.85 11.88 20.90
CA GLU A 178 2.27 10.61 21.36
C GLU A 178 0.75 10.59 21.19
N ILE A 179 0.07 11.70 21.41
CA ILE A 179 -1.39 11.81 21.20
C ILE A 179 -1.69 11.77 19.70
N TRP A 180 -0.88 12.43 18.87
CA TRP A 180 -1.00 12.32 17.42
C TRP A 180 -0.79 10.88 16.95
N MET A 181 0.16 10.14 17.54
CA MET A 181 0.33 8.73 17.27
C MET A 181 -0.94 7.92 17.58
N MET A 182 -1.61 8.17 18.68
CA MET A 182 -2.88 7.51 19.03
C MET A 182 -4.00 7.82 18.04
N ILE A 183 -4.09 9.08 17.56
CA ILE A 183 -5.04 9.48 16.53
C ILE A 183 -4.79 8.70 15.22
N VAL A 184 -3.53 8.60 14.81
CA VAL A 184 -3.12 7.85 13.61
C VAL A 184 -3.41 6.36 13.78
N LEU A 185 -3.09 5.75 14.92
CA LEU A 185 -3.41 4.34 15.21
C LEU A 185 -4.92 4.08 15.17
N THR A 186 -5.73 5.03 15.65
CA THR A 186 -7.19 4.94 15.53
C THR A 186 -7.64 4.95 14.07
N ALA A 187 -7.07 5.81 13.23
CA ALA A 187 -7.36 5.82 11.80
C ALA A 187 -6.96 4.49 11.12
N VAL A 188 -5.79 3.92 11.45
CA VAL A 188 -5.36 2.60 10.97
C VAL A 188 -6.34 1.51 11.39
N LEU A 189 -6.81 1.51 12.63
CA LEU A 189 -7.78 0.55 13.14
C LEU A 189 -9.11 0.64 12.38
N LEU A 190 -9.60 1.85 12.11
CA LEU A 190 -10.85 2.07 11.35
C LEU A 190 -10.72 1.60 9.90
N ILE A 191 -9.59 1.87 9.23
CA ILE A 191 -9.30 1.40 7.87
C ILE A 191 -9.24 -0.13 7.86
N ALA A 192 -8.51 -0.74 8.80
CA ALA A 192 -8.40 -2.18 8.91
C ALA A 192 -9.76 -2.84 9.17
N ALA A 193 -10.60 -2.26 10.02
CA ALA A 193 -11.96 -2.72 10.27
C ALA A 193 -12.81 -2.65 8.99
N LEU A 194 -12.77 -1.53 8.29
CA LEU A 194 -13.50 -1.34 7.03
C LEU A 194 -13.12 -2.41 5.99
N VAL A 195 -11.83 -2.66 5.78
CA VAL A 195 -11.34 -3.66 4.82
C VAL A 195 -11.67 -5.07 5.29
N SER A 196 -11.51 -5.38 6.58
CA SER A 196 -11.82 -6.70 7.14
C SER A 196 -13.30 -7.05 6.98
N PHE A 197 -14.21 -6.16 7.36
CA PHE A 197 -15.64 -6.46 7.30
C PHE A 197 -16.23 -6.42 5.89
N ARG A 198 -15.75 -5.53 5.02
CA ARG A 198 -16.27 -5.42 3.65
C ARG A 198 -15.63 -6.40 2.67
N GLN A 199 -14.31 -6.59 2.75
CA GLN A 199 -13.56 -7.32 1.74
C GLN A 199 -12.99 -8.66 2.23
N ARG A 200 -12.84 -8.84 3.57
CA ARG A 200 -12.16 -10.00 4.18
C ARG A 200 -10.78 -10.24 3.56
N ASP A 201 -10.05 -9.15 3.36
CA ASP A 201 -8.77 -9.19 2.67
C ASP A 201 -7.62 -9.47 3.64
N VAL A 202 -7.31 -10.75 3.79
CA VAL A 202 -6.23 -11.21 4.67
C VAL A 202 -4.88 -10.63 4.25
N ALA A 203 -4.59 -10.57 2.93
CA ALA A 203 -3.30 -10.12 2.43
C ALA A 203 -3.06 -8.64 2.77
N TYR A 204 -4.07 -7.79 2.61
CA TYR A 204 -4.01 -6.39 3.00
C TYR A 204 -3.77 -6.23 4.51
N ILE A 205 -4.54 -6.95 5.34
CA ILE A 205 -4.45 -6.81 6.80
C ILE A 205 -3.11 -7.35 7.33
N LEU A 206 -2.56 -8.42 6.75
CA LEU A 206 -1.23 -8.89 7.14
C LEU A 206 -0.14 -7.84 6.90
N VAL A 207 -0.25 -7.00 5.88
CA VAL A 207 0.68 -5.89 5.66
C VAL A 207 0.53 -4.82 6.75
N ILE A 208 -0.70 -4.49 7.15
CA ILE A 208 -0.93 -3.55 8.26
C ILE A 208 -0.32 -4.10 9.56
N LEU A 209 -0.53 -5.38 9.85
CA LEU A 209 0.06 -6.04 11.02
C LEU A 209 1.59 -6.04 10.97
N TRP A 210 2.18 -6.33 9.81
CA TRP A 210 3.62 -6.27 9.60
C TRP A 210 4.19 -4.89 9.91
N ALA A 211 3.55 -3.83 9.43
CA ALA A 211 3.97 -2.46 9.69
C ALA A 211 3.82 -2.08 11.18
N LEU A 212 2.68 -2.42 11.81
CA LEU A 212 2.45 -2.16 13.24
C LEU A 212 3.48 -2.87 14.11
N ALA A 213 3.80 -4.14 13.83
CA ALA A 213 4.86 -4.87 14.54
C ALA A 213 6.20 -4.16 14.41
N GLY A 214 6.54 -3.69 13.19
CA GLY A 214 7.80 -2.96 12.97
C GLY A 214 7.87 -1.62 13.69
N ILE A 215 6.76 -0.88 13.78
CA ILE A 215 6.68 0.36 14.56
C ILE A 215 6.85 0.06 16.05
N ALA A 216 6.10 -0.91 16.59
CA ALA A 216 6.16 -1.27 17.99
C ALA A 216 7.56 -1.73 18.44
N LEU A 217 8.26 -2.48 17.59
CA LEU A 217 9.63 -2.90 17.84
C LEU A 217 10.64 -1.75 17.74
N LYS A 218 10.49 -0.85 16.76
CA LYS A 218 11.34 0.35 16.60
C LYS A 218 11.30 1.23 17.84
N PHE A 219 10.12 1.41 18.41
CA PHE A 219 9.89 2.28 19.57
C PHE A 219 9.71 1.51 20.88
N ALA A 220 10.29 0.30 21.02
CA ALA A 220 10.18 -0.52 22.22
C ALA A 220 10.64 0.21 23.51
N SER A 221 11.58 1.16 23.39
CA SER A 221 12.06 2.00 24.49
C SER A 221 11.14 3.18 24.82
N VAL A 222 10.07 3.41 24.06
CA VAL A 222 9.09 4.49 24.25
C VAL A 222 7.72 3.88 24.56
N PRO A 223 7.40 3.57 25.83
CA PRO A 223 6.15 2.87 26.20
C PRO A 223 4.88 3.57 25.71
N ALA A 224 4.88 4.91 25.69
CA ALA A 224 3.74 5.72 25.22
C ALA A 224 3.42 5.50 23.71
N VAL A 225 4.34 4.94 22.95
CA VAL A 225 4.18 4.60 21.53
C VAL A 225 4.04 3.08 21.34
N ALA A 226 4.93 2.30 21.96
CA ALA A 226 4.98 0.85 21.79
C ALA A 226 3.70 0.16 22.29
N ILE A 227 3.21 0.51 23.48
CA ILE A 227 2.04 -0.14 24.09
C ILE A 227 0.77 0.10 23.24
N PRO A 228 0.38 1.34 22.87
CA PRO A 228 -0.79 1.55 22.01
C PRO A 228 -0.65 0.87 20.64
N THR A 229 0.57 0.79 20.10
CA THR A 229 0.81 0.12 18.80
C THR A 229 0.59 -1.38 18.91
N TRP A 230 1.06 -2.05 19.97
CA TRP A 230 0.78 -3.47 20.23
C TRP A 230 -0.69 -3.74 20.50
N ILE A 231 -1.37 -2.85 21.22
CA ILE A 231 -2.83 -2.95 21.41
C ILE A 231 -3.55 -2.86 20.08
N THR A 232 -3.18 -1.90 19.22
CA THR A 232 -3.77 -1.75 17.89
C THR A 232 -3.48 -2.98 17.01
N PHE A 233 -2.28 -3.53 17.06
CA PHE A 233 -1.94 -4.80 16.41
C PHE A 233 -2.90 -5.92 16.81
N GLY A 234 -3.08 -6.13 18.14
CA GLY A 234 -3.99 -7.15 18.66
C GLY A 234 -5.44 -6.93 18.23
N LEU A 235 -5.92 -5.68 18.28
CA LEU A 235 -7.27 -5.33 17.83
C LEU A 235 -7.47 -5.56 16.33
N VAL A 236 -6.51 -5.20 15.47
CA VAL A 236 -6.57 -5.45 14.03
C VAL A 236 -6.62 -6.97 13.74
N ALA A 237 -5.81 -7.77 14.45
CA ALA A 237 -5.83 -9.22 14.32
C ALA A 237 -7.19 -9.80 14.74
N LEU A 238 -7.74 -9.36 15.86
CA LEU A 238 -9.06 -9.78 16.35
C LEU A 238 -10.18 -9.39 15.38
N ILE A 239 -10.15 -8.17 14.84
CA ILE A 239 -11.12 -7.70 13.84
C ILE A 239 -11.07 -8.56 12.58
N LEU A 240 -9.89 -8.92 12.11
CA LEU A 240 -9.73 -9.82 10.96
C LEU A 240 -10.40 -11.16 11.24
N VAL A 241 -10.12 -11.77 12.39
CA VAL A 241 -10.72 -13.06 12.80
C VAL A 241 -12.23 -12.92 12.91
N ALA A 242 -12.72 -11.92 13.63
CA ALA A 242 -14.15 -11.66 13.82
C ALA A 242 -14.91 -11.49 12.50
N ALA A 243 -14.28 -10.85 11.50
CA ALA A 243 -14.88 -10.65 10.19
C ALA A 243 -15.23 -11.98 9.46
N PHE A 244 -14.57 -13.09 9.79
CA PHE A 244 -14.90 -14.41 9.22
C PHE A 244 -16.10 -15.09 9.87
N PHE A 245 -16.38 -14.76 11.13
CA PHE A 245 -17.52 -15.35 11.87
C PHE A 245 -18.82 -14.56 11.68
N LEU A 246 -18.75 -13.28 11.28
CA LEU A 246 -19.92 -12.47 11.05
C LEU A 246 -20.53 -12.74 9.66
N PRO A 247 -21.87 -12.72 9.51
CA PRO A 247 -22.49 -12.86 8.19
C PRO A 247 -22.05 -11.72 7.26
N ARG A 248 -21.76 -12.02 5.98
CA ARG A 248 -21.54 -10.97 4.97
C ARG A 248 -22.84 -10.15 4.83
N SER A 249 -22.75 -8.86 5.05
CA SER A 249 -23.81 -7.94 4.62
C SER A 249 -23.93 -8.06 3.08
N LYS A 250 -25.00 -8.69 2.60
CA LYS A 250 -25.30 -8.73 1.16
C LYS A 250 -25.55 -7.29 0.73
N GLN A 251 -24.59 -6.72 0.01
CA GLN A 251 -24.83 -5.46 -0.66
C GLN A 251 -25.94 -5.70 -1.69
N LYS A 252 -27.14 -5.21 -1.41
CA LYS A 252 -28.25 -5.24 -2.39
C LYS A 252 -27.74 -4.48 -3.61
N LEU A 253 -27.44 -5.20 -4.69
CA LEU A 253 -27.31 -4.59 -6.01
C LEU A 253 -28.61 -3.84 -6.28
N ALA A 254 -28.52 -2.51 -6.43
CA ALA A 254 -29.64 -1.76 -6.98
C ALA A 254 -29.96 -2.36 -8.36
N PRO A 255 -31.26 -2.62 -8.68
CA PRO A 255 -31.61 -3.12 -10.01
C PRO A 255 -31.10 -2.12 -11.04
N ALA A 256 -30.42 -2.62 -12.06
CA ALA A 256 -30.02 -1.82 -13.21
C ALA A 256 -31.29 -1.26 -13.85
N GLN A 257 -31.41 0.08 -13.84
CA GLN A 257 -32.38 0.81 -14.66
C GLN A 257 -31.85 0.97 -16.07
#